data_efd003f1d326c67978e8d8633b40f015
#
_entry.id   efd003f1d326c67978e8d8633b40f015
#
_cell.length_a   1.000
_cell.length_b   1.000
_cell.length_c   1.000
_cell.angle_alpha   90.00
_cell.angle_beta   90.00
_cell.angle_gamma   90.00
#
_symmetry.space_group_name_H-M   'P 1'
#
loop_
_entity.id
_entity.type
_entity.pdbx_description
1 polymer ?
#
loop_
_entity_poly.entity_id
_entity_poly.type
_entity_poly.pdbx_seq_one_letter_code
_entity_poly.pdbx_strand_id
1 'polypeptide(L)'
;MDNATPEKAARSVLEACADCDVCRFLMDTSCPFFPELYRLYDRELEGGEKATRQELRKLVDLCNFCGQCPCPNIRAGIIEAKTQFIERDGLKFGVRTIEDVERVAALCGAFPRLTNALFRVNSMGALLKSAMGIHRSRRMPSFPTETFPDWAKKNRLTVKGGKNSERKIAYFAGCTGKYLFPEVPKAVVEVFQYNGFEVYFPAQKCCGMPPFLEGDRQVTLHFVRFNVEHLAEAVEEGYDIVCSCPTCSYMLRTVLVEGAYFSREYQELVGGDGKDIKVPVKRRLGEEGVRELESFSKNIYKGLFKDDGYFSSISPLKRIKVAENTYDLGEYLNYLHQKGTLSKDLGAVQGRMAYYPPCHLREQEIGQPYMDLLKGIPGMTLEVISGAF
;
A
#
# COMPACT_ATOMS: atom_id res chain seq x y z
N MET A 1 -27.71 1.40 16.21
CA MET A 1 -26.80 1.75 15.09
C MET A 1 -27.57 2.69 14.19
N ASP A 2 -27.29 4.00 14.30
CA ASP A 2 -27.91 5.00 13.43
C ASP A 2 -27.61 4.65 11.97
N ASN A 3 -28.63 4.69 11.11
CA ASN A 3 -28.54 4.46 9.68
C ASN A 3 -27.58 5.49 9.03
N ALA A 4 -26.28 5.24 9.15
CA ALA A 4 -25.27 6.03 8.46
C ALA A 4 -25.39 5.74 6.96
N THR A 5 -25.90 6.69 6.20
CA THR A 5 -25.94 6.57 4.73
C THR A 5 -24.60 7.00 4.16
N PRO A 6 -24.18 6.46 3.00
CA PRO A 6 -22.94 6.89 2.33
C PRO A 6 -22.87 8.40 2.12
N GLU A 7 -24.01 9.03 1.85
CA GLU A 7 -24.11 10.48 1.67
C GLU A 7 -23.79 11.22 2.98
N LYS A 8 -24.25 10.71 4.13
CA LYS A 8 -23.96 11.28 5.44
C LYS A 8 -22.46 11.18 5.75
N ALA A 9 -21.84 10.04 5.48
CA ALA A 9 -20.40 9.85 5.66
C ALA A 9 -19.58 10.79 4.77
N ALA A 10 -19.91 10.91 3.48
CA ALA A 10 -19.24 11.82 2.57
C ALA A 10 -19.45 13.29 2.96
N ARG A 11 -20.63 13.65 3.45
CA ARG A 11 -20.96 14.99 3.94
C ARG A 11 -20.18 15.35 5.19
N SER A 12 -20.01 14.42 6.13
CA SER A 12 -19.19 14.65 7.32
C SER A 12 -17.73 14.98 6.96
N VAL A 13 -17.19 14.35 5.91
CA VAL A 13 -15.85 14.67 5.40
C VAL A 13 -15.82 16.08 4.81
N LEU A 14 -16.83 16.45 4.01
CA LEU A 14 -16.94 17.78 3.42
C LEU A 14 -16.98 18.86 4.51
N GLU A 15 -17.85 18.70 5.49
CA GLU A 15 -18.04 19.65 6.60
C GLU A 15 -16.76 19.79 7.43
N ALA A 16 -16.13 18.68 7.83
CA ALA A 16 -14.91 18.69 8.63
C ALA A 16 -13.72 19.40 7.93
N CYS A 17 -13.60 19.24 6.60
CA CYS A 17 -12.57 19.94 5.83
C CYS A 17 -12.91 21.41 5.61
N ALA A 18 -14.19 21.73 5.41
CA ALA A 18 -14.66 23.09 5.20
C ALA A 18 -14.49 23.95 6.47
N ASP A 19 -14.80 23.39 7.65
CA ASP A 19 -14.63 24.08 8.93
C ASP A 19 -13.15 24.43 9.22
N CYS A 20 -12.21 23.57 8.76
CA CYS A 20 -10.78 23.80 8.94
C CYS A 20 -10.20 24.77 7.90
N ASP A 21 -10.68 24.75 6.66
CA ASP A 21 -10.30 25.58 5.48
C ASP A 21 -8.80 25.59 5.09
N VAL A 22 -7.91 24.95 5.84
CA VAL A 22 -6.44 24.97 5.62
C VAL A 22 -6.07 24.38 4.25
N CYS A 23 -6.72 23.27 3.86
CA CYS A 23 -6.41 22.58 2.60
C CYS A 23 -6.90 23.32 1.35
N ARG A 24 -7.70 24.37 1.48
CA ARG A 24 -8.12 25.22 0.36
C ARG A 24 -6.91 25.81 -0.39
N PHE A 25 -5.90 26.22 0.37
CA PHE A 25 -4.70 26.86 -0.17
C PHE A 25 -3.51 25.88 -0.25
N LEU A 26 -3.44 24.95 0.70
CA LEU A 26 -2.32 24.02 0.79
C LEU A 26 -2.35 22.95 -0.31
N MET A 27 -3.54 22.54 -0.75
CA MET A 27 -3.73 21.38 -1.61
C MET A 27 -4.42 21.67 -2.95
N ASP A 28 -4.61 22.92 -3.31
CA ASP A 28 -5.36 23.36 -4.49
C ASP A 28 -4.79 22.84 -5.82
N THR A 29 -3.46 22.78 -5.94
CA THR A 29 -2.77 22.35 -7.15
C THR A 29 -2.32 20.88 -7.14
N SER A 30 -2.24 20.28 -5.97
CA SER A 30 -1.64 18.95 -5.79
C SER A 30 -2.66 17.81 -5.61
N CYS A 31 -3.91 18.14 -5.28
CA CYS A 31 -4.97 17.19 -4.98
C CYS A 31 -6.27 17.49 -5.71
N PRO A 32 -6.84 16.59 -6.50
CA PRO A 32 -8.11 16.84 -7.19
C PRO A 32 -9.34 16.83 -6.25
N PHE A 33 -9.20 16.30 -5.05
CA PHE A 33 -10.28 16.19 -4.06
C PHE A 33 -10.65 17.57 -3.46
N PHE A 34 -9.66 18.32 -2.98
CA PHE A 34 -9.93 19.57 -2.25
C PHE A 34 -10.54 20.69 -3.13
N PRO A 35 -10.08 20.95 -4.35
CA PRO A 35 -10.76 21.92 -5.22
C PRO A 35 -12.25 21.60 -5.46
N GLU A 36 -12.58 20.32 -5.66
CA GLU A 36 -13.97 19.89 -5.83
C GLU A 36 -14.77 20.00 -4.51
N LEU A 37 -14.17 19.68 -3.36
CA LEU A 37 -14.78 19.82 -2.05
C LEU A 37 -15.18 21.28 -1.80
N TYR A 38 -14.24 22.21 -1.96
CA TYR A 38 -14.50 23.63 -1.72
C TYR A 38 -15.45 24.24 -2.75
N ARG A 39 -15.40 23.80 -4.00
CA ARG A 39 -16.41 24.19 -5.00
C ARG A 39 -17.83 23.81 -4.58
N LEU A 40 -18.02 22.62 -4.03
CA LEU A 40 -19.33 22.18 -3.53
C LEU A 40 -19.76 22.96 -2.30
N TYR A 41 -18.85 23.16 -1.36
CA TYR A 41 -19.10 23.88 -0.11
C TYR A 41 -19.44 25.34 -0.35
N ASP A 42 -18.65 26.07 -1.17
CA ASP A 42 -18.88 27.47 -1.50
C ASP A 42 -20.23 27.67 -2.19
N ARG A 43 -20.60 26.80 -3.12
CA ARG A 43 -21.93 26.81 -3.73
C ARG A 43 -23.06 26.74 -2.70
N GLU A 44 -22.92 25.86 -1.69
CA GLU A 44 -23.92 25.73 -0.62
C GLU A 44 -23.97 26.97 0.27
N LEU A 45 -22.84 27.60 0.57
CA LEU A 45 -22.76 28.82 1.38
C LEU A 45 -23.41 30.06 0.67
N GLU A 46 -23.25 30.15 -0.64
CA GLU A 46 -23.83 31.23 -1.46
C GLU A 46 -25.35 31.03 -1.67
N GLY A 47 -25.99 30.11 -0.98
CA GLY A 47 -27.41 29.82 -1.06
C GLY A 47 -27.82 28.96 -2.24
N GLY A 48 -26.85 28.27 -2.89
CA GLY A 48 -27.09 27.29 -3.93
C GLY A 48 -27.62 25.96 -3.39
N GLU A 49 -27.89 25.05 -4.31
CA GLU A 49 -28.37 23.71 -3.98
C GLU A 49 -27.31 22.88 -3.24
N LYS A 50 -27.77 22.10 -2.28
CA LYS A 50 -26.90 21.13 -1.59
C LYS A 50 -26.29 20.11 -2.55
N ALA A 51 -25.10 19.65 -2.23
CA ALA A 51 -24.40 18.64 -3.03
C ALA A 51 -25.27 17.39 -3.17
N THR A 52 -25.47 16.97 -4.40
CA THR A 52 -26.27 15.80 -4.75
C THR A 52 -25.53 14.51 -4.38
N ARG A 53 -26.24 13.39 -4.32
CA ARG A 53 -25.67 12.06 -4.14
C ARG A 53 -24.54 11.76 -5.14
N GLN A 54 -24.75 12.13 -6.40
CA GLN A 54 -23.75 11.87 -7.46
C GLN A 54 -22.49 12.73 -7.28
N GLU A 55 -22.64 13.97 -6.84
CA GLU A 55 -21.50 14.85 -6.55
C GLU A 55 -20.74 14.40 -5.32
N LEU A 56 -21.41 13.98 -4.25
CA LEU A 56 -20.74 13.41 -3.05
C LEU A 56 -20.00 12.11 -3.39
N ARG A 57 -20.58 11.25 -4.23
CA ARG A 57 -19.90 10.05 -4.71
C ARG A 57 -18.67 10.40 -5.53
N LYS A 58 -18.82 11.32 -6.51
CA LYS A 58 -17.70 11.79 -7.32
C LYS A 58 -16.60 12.42 -6.47
N LEU A 59 -16.96 13.18 -5.44
CA LEU A 59 -16.01 13.82 -4.53
C LEU A 59 -15.11 12.78 -3.86
N VAL A 60 -15.68 11.76 -3.21
CA VAL A 60 -14.87 10.74 -2.53
C VAL A 60 -14.05 9.89 -3.52
N ASP A 61 -14.57 9.65 -4.74
CA ASP A 61 -13.87 8.91 -5.80
C ASP A 61 -12.59 9.65 -6.29
N LEU A 62 -12.48 10.98 -6.10
CA LEU A 62 -11.27 11.74 -6.44
C LEU A 62 -10.08 11.48 -5.52
N CYS A 63 -10.29 10.92 -4.33
CA CYS A 63 -9.21 10.63 -3.41
C CYS A 63 -8.46 9.34 -3.81
N ASN A 64 -7.15 9.47 -4.06
CA ASN A 64 -6.25 8.37 -4.40
C ASN A 64 -5.43 7.87 -3.19
N PHE A 65 -5.75 8.30 -1.98
CA PHE A 65 -5.08 7.90 -0.75
C PHE A 65 -3.55 8.10 -0.80
N CYS A 66 -3.11 9.19 -1.41
CA CYS A 66 -1.68 9.49 -1.60
C CYS A 66 -0.93 9.87 -0.32
N GLY A 67 -1.64 10.13 0.78
CA GLY A 67 -1.08 10.47 2.07
C GLY A 67 -0.73 11.95 2.28
N GLN A 68 -0.70 12.77 1.25
CA GLN A 68 -0.25 14.16 1.34
C GLN A 68 -1.11 15.08 2.23
N CYS A 69 -2.38 14.73 2.48
CA CYS A 69 -3.22 15.53 3.36
C CYS A 69 -2.77 15.39 4.83
N PRO A 70 -2.74 16.52 5.58
CA PRO A 70 -2.22 16.53 6.95
C PRO A 70 -3.11 15.80 7.96
N CYS A 71 -4.36 15.50 7.60
CA CYS A 71 -5.35 14.91 8.51
C CYS A 71 -5.62 13.44 8.17
N PRO A 72 -5.10 12.48 8.96
CA PRO A 72 -5.33 11.05 8.72
C PRO A 72 -6.81 10.67 8.83
N ASN A 73 -7.58 11.28 9.73
CA ASN A 73 -9.00 11.00 9.93
C ASN A 73 -9.86 11.29 8.69
N ILE A 74 -9.47 12.28 7.88
CA ILE A 74 -10.16 12.59 6.62
C ILE A 74 -10.02 11.45 5.63
N ARG A 75 -8.82 10.87 5.54
CA ARG A 75 -8.57 9.69 4.68
C ARG A 75 -9.44 8.50 5.08
N ALA A 76 -9.50 8.21 6.39
CA ALA A 76 -10.34 7.15 6.92
C ALA A 76 -11.83 7.40 6.62
N GLY A 77 -12.31 8.63 6.83
CA GLY A 77 -13.70 9.03 6.51
C GLY A 77 -14.03 8.90 5.02
N ILE A 78 -13.10 9.23 4.14
CA ILE A 78 -13.27 9.06 2.68
C ILE A 78 -13.38 7.59 2.31
N ILE A 79 -12.51 6.72 2.86
CA ILE A 79 -12.56 5.28 2.59
C ILE A 79 -13.85 4.67 3.15
N GLU A 80 -14.29 5.08 4.33
CA GLU A 80 -15.56 4.63 4.89
C GLU A 80 -16.74 5.04 4.00
N ALA A 81 -16.79 6.28 3.52
CA ALA A 81 -17.83 6.74 2.60
C ALA A 81 -17.81 5.95 1.27
N LYS A 82 -16.62 5.73 0.68
CA LYS A 82 -16.47 4.87 -0.50
C LYS A 82 -17.00 3.48 -0.25
N THR A 83 -16.63 2.86 0.88
CA THR A 83 -17.04 1.51 1.25
C THR A 83 -18.57 1.41 1.35
N GLN A 84 -19.22 2.35 2.03
CA GLN A 84 -20.67 2.37 2.14
C GLN A 84 -21.37 2.59 0.79
N PHE A 85 -20.79 3.43 -0.10
CA PHE A 85 -21.29 3.57 -1.46
C PHE A 85 -21.20 2.25 -2.24
N ILE A 86 -20.09 1.52 -2.11
CA ILE A 86 -19.87 0.25 -2.82
C ILE A 86 -20.75 -0.86 -2.24
N GLU A 87 -20.88 -0.95 -0.94
CA GLU A 87 -21.76 -1.93 -0.27
C GLU A 87 -23.22 -1.75 -0.69
N ARG A 88 -23.67 -0.52 -0.93
CA ARG A 88 -25.04 -0.23 -1.38
C ARG A 88 -25.23 -0.37 -2.89
N ASP A 89 -24.33 0.19 -3.69
CA ASP A 89 -24.52 0.40 -5.13
C ASP A 89 -23.73 -0.59 -5.99
N GLY A 90 -22.77 -1.29 -5.41
CA GLY A 90 -21.81 -2.14 -6.12
C GLY A 90 -20.75 -1.38 -6.88
N LEU A 91 -19.75 -2.10 -7.35
CA LEU A 91 -18.68 -1.60 -8.23
C LEU A 91 -19.08 -1.69 -9.69
N LYS A 92 -18.65 -0.71 -10.49
CA LYS A 92 -18.71 -0.79 -11.94
C LYS A 92 -17.90 -2.00 -12.43
N PHE A 93 -18.42 -2.73 -13.42
CA PHE A 93 -17.81 -3.97 -13.94
C PHE A 93 -16.32 -3.79 -14.31
N GLY A 94 -15.95 -2.69 -14.99
CA GLY A 94 -14.57 -2.43 -15.37
C GLY A 94 -13.64 -2.23 -14.17
N VAL A 95 -14.08 -1.53 -13.12
CA VAL A 95 -13.32 -1.32 -11.89
C VAL A 95 -13.12 -2.66 -11.17
N ARG A 96 -14.21 -3.42 -10.98
CA ARG A 96 -14.18 -4.74 -10.35
C ARG A 96 -13.26 -5.73 -11.05
N THR A 97 -13.10 -5.59 -12.37
CA THR A 97 -12.18 -6.43 -13.14
C THR A 97 -10.73 -6.04 -12.89
N ILE A 98 -10.41 -4.74 -12.80
CA ILE A 98 -9.03 -4.25 -12.72
C ILE A 98 -8.48 -4.29 -11.29
N GLU A 99 -9.31 -4.13 -10.27
CA GLU A 99 -8.88 -4.15 -8.87
C GLU A 99 -8.26 -5.49 -8.45
N ASP A 100 -8.70 -6.59 -9.08
CA ASP A 100 -8.15 -7.92 -8.87
C ASP A 100 -7.12 -8.25 -9.99
N VAL A 101 -5.91 -7.76 -9.81
CA VAL A 101 -4.79 -7.99 -10.74
C VAL A 101 -4.49 -9.48 -10.90
N GLU A 102 -4.71 -10.30 -9.87
CA GLU A 102 -4.48 -11.75 -9.92
C GLU A 102 -5.48 -12.42 -10.87
N ARG A 103 -6.74 -12.01 -10.83
CA ARG A 103 -7.76 -12.50 -11.77
C ARG A 103 -7.47 -12.06 -13.21
N VAL A 104 -7.08 -10.80 -13.41
CA VAL A 104 -6.69 -10.30 -14.73
C VAL A 104 -5.49 -11.09 -15.26
N ALA A 105 -4.49 -11.33 -14.42
CA ALA A 105 -3.31 -12.10 -14.80
C ALA A 105 -3.64 -13.55 -15.12
N ALA A 106 -4.53 -14.18 -14.35
CA ALA A 106 -4.98 -15.55 -14.65
C ALA A 106 -5.71 -15.65 -15.99
N LEU A 107 -6.60 -14.71 -16.29
CA LEU A 107 -7.36 -14.69 -17.54
C LEU A 107 -6.49 -14.34 -18.76
N CYS A 108 -5.72 -13.26 -18.66
CA CYS A 108 -4.90 -12.74 -19.76
C CYS A 108 -3.57 -13.50 -19.91
N GLY A 109 -3.04 -14.01 -18.81
CA GLY A 109 -1.77 -14.74 -18.76
C GLY A 109 -1.89 -16.23 -19.15
N ALA A 110 -3.10 -16.79 -19.28
CA ALA A 110 -3.28 -18.15 -19.74
C ALA A 110 -2.72 -18.37 -21.18
N PHE A 111 -2.88 -17.36 -22.04
CA PHE A 111 -2.35 -17.36 -23.41
C PHE A 111 -1.61 -16.03 -23.70
N PRO A 112 -0.44 -15.78 -23.07
CA PRO A 112 0.18 -14.45 -23.06
C PRO A 112 0.55 -13.96 -24.46
N ARG A 113 1.03 -14.86 -25.35
CA ARG A 113 1.38 -14.49 -26.73
C ARG A 113 0.16 -14.00 -27.52
N LEU A 114 -0.97 -14.70 -27.40
CA LEU A 114 -2.22 -14.34 -28.06
C LEU A 114 -2.78 -13.04 -27.49
N THR A 115 -2.87 -12.94 -26.16
CA THR A 115 -3.36 -11.74 -25.47
C THR A 115 -2.53 -10.51 -25.83
N ASN A 116 -1.20 -10.61 -25.81
CA ASN A 116 -0.32 -9.53 -26.19
C ASN A 116 -0.48 -9.13 -27.67
N ALA A 117 -0.66 -10.10 -28.57
CA ALA A 117 -0.92 -9.83 -29.98
C ALA A 117 -2.25 -9.08 -30.18
N LEU A 118 -3.32 -9.52 -29.51
CA LEU A 118 -4.64 -8.87 -29.57
C LEU A 118 -4.61 -7.42 -29.06
N PHE A 119 -3.88 -7.14 -27.97
CA PHE A 119 -3.73 -5.77 -27.46
C PHE A 119 -2.84 -4.86 -28.32
N ARG A 120 -1.97 -5.44 -29.17
CA ARG A 120 -1.15 -4.67 -30.14
C ARG A 120 -1.95 -4.20 -31.36
N VAL A 121 -3.00 -4.93 -31.74
CA VAL A 121 -3.88 -4.53 -32.83
C VAL A 121 -4.85 -3.44 -32.35
N ASN A 122 -4.66 -2.21 -32.82
CA ASN A 122 -5.35 -1.03 -32.32
C ASN A 122 -6.88 -1.15 -32.26
N SER A 123 -7.53 -1.66 -33.30
CA SER A 123 -9.00 -1.82 -33.35
C SER A 123 -9.50 -2.91 -32.39
N MET A 124 -8.86 -4.08 -32.40
CA MET A 124 -9.25 -5.22 -31.56
C MET A 124 -8.93 -4.95 -30.09
N GLY A 125 -7.74 -4.38 -29.81
CA GLY A 125 -7.36 -3.97 -28.47
C GLY A 125 -8.27 -2.87 -27.89
N ALA A 126 -8.74 -1.94 -28.73
CA ALA A 126 -9.71 -0.93 -28.30
C ALA A 126 -11.08 -1.53 -27.97
N LEU A 127 -11.56 -2.49 -28.77
CA LEU A 127 -12.81 -3.20 -28.53
C LEU A 127 -12.77 -4.00 -27.23
N LEU A 128 -11.71 -4.80 -27.03
CA LEU A 128 -11.51 -5.58 -25.81
C LEU A 128 -11.44 -4.69 -24.56
N LYS A 129 -10.67 -3.60 -24.62
CA LYS A 129 -10.60 -2.63 -23.52
C LYS A 129 -11.96 -2.01 -23.21
N SER A 130 -12.73 -1.62 -24.24
CA SER A 130 -14.08 -1.08 -24.04
C SER A 130 -15.02 -2.09 -23.44
N ALA A 131 -14.96 -3.36 -23.83
CA ALA A 131 -15.76 -4.46 -23.24
C ALA A 131 -15.40 -4.70 -21.77
N MET A 132 -14.13 -4.44 -21.37
CA MET A 132 -13.65 -4.54 -19.99
C MET A 132 -13.87 -3.24 -19.18
N GLY A 133 -14.52 -2.21 -19.75
CA GLY A 133 -14.68 -0.90 -19.12
C GLY A 133 -13.39 -0.09 -19.03
N ILE A 134 -12.36 -0.44 -19.80
CA ILE A 134 -11.07 0.25 -19.85
C ILE A 134 -11.08 1.27 -21.00
N HIS A 135 -10.55 2.46 -20.75
CA HIS A 135 -10.44 3.47 -21.80
C HIS A 135 -9.57 2.97 -22.96
N ARG A 136 -10.06 3.13 -24.20
CA ARG A 136 -9.42 2.59 -25.41
C ARG A 136 -7.96 3.03 -25.62
N SER A 137 -7.61 4.25 -25.19
CA SER A 137 -6.24 4.77 -25.31
C SER A 137 -5.29 4.28 -24.19
N ARG A 138 -5.79 3.56 -23.16
CA ARG A 138 -4.91 3.07 -22.09
C ARG A 138 -3.96 2.01 -22.65
N ARG A 139 -2.67 2.21 -22.40
CA ARG A 139 -1.68 1.18 -22.70
C ARG A 139 -1.79 0.05 -21.69
N MET A 140 -1.89 -1.18 -22.18
CA MET A 140 -1.88 -2.37 -21.34
C MET A 140 -0.45 -2.86 -21.20
N PRO A 141 -0.03 -3.35 -20.03
CA PRO A 141 1.25 -4.04 -19.88
C PRO A 141 1.25 -5.32 -20.70
N SER A 142 2.44 -5.78 -21.09
CA SER A 142 2.59 -7.09 -21.71
C SER A 142 2.54 -8.17 -20.65
N PHE A 143 1.82 -9.25 -20.90
CA PHE A 143 1.79 -10.42 -20.03
C PHE A 143 3.01 -11.29 -20.28
N PRO A 144 3.80 -11.65 -19.26
CA PRO A 144 4.98 -12.48 -19.40
C PRO A 144 4.62 -13.94 -19.70
N THR A 145 5.51 -14.65 -20.36
CA THR A 145 5.35 -16.10 -20.62
C THR A 145 5.67 -16.96 -19.39
N GLU A 146 6.41 -16.43 -18.44
CA GLU A 146 6.70 -17.03 -17.15
C GLU A 146 6.45 -16.00 -16.06
N THR A 147 5.55 -16.33 -15.13
CA THR A 147 5.28 -15.48 -13.98
C THR A 147 6.37 -15.64 -12.90
N PHE A 148 6.49 -14.65 -12.00
CA PHE A 148 7.43 -14.80 -10.88
C PHE A 148 7.08 -15.99 -9.95
N PRO A 149 5.82 -16.27 -9.61
CA PRO A 149 5.49 -17.48 -8.84
C PRO A 149 5.96 -18.79 -9.48
N ASP A 150 5.84 -18.92 -10.81
CA ASP A 150 6.32 -20.12 -11.53
C ASP A 150 7.85 -20.23 -11.45
N TRP A 151 8.54 -19.10 -11.65
CA TRP A 151 9.99 -19.04 -11.54
C TRP A 151 10.46 -19.32 -10.08
N ALA A 152 9.80 -18.74 -9.09
CA ALA A 152 10.11 -18.94 -7.67
C ALA A 152 9.96 -20.41 -7.27
N LYS A 153 8.92 -21.08 -7.74
CA LYS A 153 8.71 -22.53 -7.53
C LYS A 153 9.82 -23.35 -8.14
N LYS A 154 10.22 -23.07 -9.38
CA LYS A 154 11.35 -23.76 -10.05
C LYS A 154 12.66 -23.57 -9.30
N ASN A 155 12.87 -22.39 -8.70
CA ASN A 155 14.07 -22.09 -7.91
C ASN A 155 13.93 -22.42 -6.42
N ARG A 156 12.90 -23.19 -6.03
CA ARG A 156 12.64 -23.67 -4.67
C ARG A 156 12.48 -22.57 -3.60
N LEU A 157 12.15 -21.34 -4.00
CA LEU A 157 11.96 -20.23 -3.06
C LEU A 157 10.68 -20.35 -2.23
N THR A 158 9.74 -21.21 -2.64
CA THR A 158 8.50 -21.49 -1.90
C THR A 158 8.68 -22.49 -0.76
N VAL A 159 9.89 -23.02 -0.57
CA VAL A 159 10.26 -23.92 0.51
C VAL A 159 11.22 -23.18 1.41
N LYS A 160 10.92 -23.14 2.70
CA LYS A 160 11.80 -22.55 3.71
C LYS A 160 13.10 -23.35 3.80
N GLY A 161 14.22 -22.65 3.88
CA GLY A 161 15.52 -23.27 4.14
C GLY A 161 15.65 -23.78 5.56
N GLY A 162 16.78 -24.37 5.87
CA GLY A 162 17.06 -24.88 7.23
C GLY A 162 17.19 -23.74 8.24
N LYS A 163 17.03 -24.07 9.54
CA LYS A 163 17.11 -23.11 10.67
C LYS A 163 18.47 -22.39 10.83
N ASN A 164 19.45 -22.70 10.01
CA ASN A 164 20.84 -22.26 10.19
C ASN A 164 21.22 -20.97 9.46
N SER A 165 20.32 -20.32 8.71
CA SER A 165 20.62 -19.03 8.09
C SER A 165 20.34 -17.90 9.08
N GLU A 166 21.36 -17.13 9.45
CA GLU A 166 21.21 -15.92 10.27
C GLU A 166 20.60 -14.75 9.47
N ARG A 167 20.68 -14.80 8.14
CA ARG A 167 20.17 -13.77 7.23
C ARG A 167 19.08 -14.34 6.36
N LYS A 168 17.84 -13.98 6.66
CA LYS A 168 16.69 -14.53 5.93
C LYS A 168 15.58 -13.50 5.78
N ILE A 169 14.99 -13.48 4.58
CA ILE A 169 13.86 -12.60 4.26
C ILE A 169 12.70 -13.39 3.68
N ALA A 170 11.49 -12.98 4.04
CA ALA A 170 10.24 -13.34 3.36
C ALA A 170 9.94 -12.26 2.33
N TYR A 171 10.05 -12.59 1.05
CA TYR A 171 9.89 -11.62 -0.01
C TYR A 171 8.43 -11.45 -0.43
N PHE A 172 7.89 -10.26 -0.25
CA PHE A 172 6.56 -9.87 -0.72
C PHE A 172 6.66 -9.14 -2.08
N ALA A 173 6.48 -9.88 -3.16
CA ALA A 173 6.65 -9.36 -4.52
C ALA A 173 5.50 -8.45 -5.00
N GLY A 174 4.32 -8.55 -4.35
CA GLY A 174 3.12 -7.85 -4.79
C GLY A 174 2.56 -8.35 -6.12
N CYS A 175 1.33 -7.95 -6.45
CA CYS A 175 0.63 -8.47 -7.64
C CYS A 175 1.30 -8.03 -8.96
N THR A 176 1.78 -6.79 -9.04
CA THR A 176 2.43 -6.24 -10.23
C THR A 176 3.75 -6.96 -10.54
N GLY A 177 4.60 -7.16 -9.53
CA GLY A 177 5.85 -7.92 -9.68
C GLY A 177 5.58 -9.39 -10.01
N LYS A 178 4.61 -10.01 -9.36
CA LYS A 178 4.27 -11.43 -9.63
C LYS A 178 3.88 -11.69 -11.08
N TYR A 179 3.06 -10.81 -11.66
CA TYR A 179 2.31 -11.14 -12.87
C TYR A 179 2.58 -10.25 -14.09
N LEU A 180 3.13 -9.05 -13.90
CA LEU A 180 3.33 -8.09 -15.00
C LEU A 180 4.80 -7.79 -15.26
N PHE A 181 5.62 -7.71 -14.24
CA PHE A 181 7.05 -7.36 -14.33
C PHE A 181 7.91 -8.35 -13.53
N PRO A 182 7.96 -9.65 -13.91
CA PRO A 182 8.66 -10.68 -13.14
C PRO A 182 10.18 -10.50 -13.07
N GLU A 183 10.76 -9.70 -13.95
CA GLU A 183 12.18 -9.34 -13.93
C GLU A 183 12.57 -8.57 -12.68
N VAL A 184 11.67 -7.74 -12.12
CA VAL A 184 11.93 -6.98 -10.89
C VAL A 184 12.11 -7.91 -9.68
N PRO A 185 11.14 -8.77 -9.34
CA PRO A 185 11.32 -9.69 -8.22
C PRO A 185 12.46 -10.71 -8.43
N LYS A 186 12.76 -11.12 -9.68
CA LYS A 186 13.93 -11.97 -9.96
C LYS A 186 15.22 -11.26 -9.58
N ALA A 187 15.41 -10.00 -9.99
CA ALA A 187 16.56 -9.18 -9.62
C ALA A 187 16.67 -8.97 -8.10
N VAL A 188 15.54 -8.76 -7.40
CA VAL A 188 15.55 -8.64 -5.93
C VAL A 188 16.07 -9.93 -5.28
N VAL A 189 15.59 -11.10 -5.72
CA VAL A 189 16.07 -12.40 -5.21
C VAL A 189 17.57 -12.56 -5.46
N GLU A 190 18.04 -12.26 -6.67
CA GLU A 190 19.45 -12.36 -7.03
C GLU A 190 20.33 -11.46 -6.16
N VAL A 191 19.92 -10.21 -5.92
CA VAL A 191 20.64 -9.28 -5.03
C VAL A 191 20.74 -9.83 -3.62
N PHE A 192 19.65 -10.33 -3.03
CA PHE A 192 19.68 -10.87 -1.68
C PHE A 192 20.51 -12.16 -1.59
N GLN A 193 20.36 -13.06 -2.55
CA GLN A 193 21.15 -14.32 -2.58
C GLN A 193 22.65 -14.02 -2.78
N TYR A 194 23.00 -13.06 -3.62
CA TYR A 194 24.39 -12.61 -3.80
C TYR A 194 25.02 -12.08 -2.50
N ASN A 195 24.18 -11.46 -1.64
CA ASN A 195 24.59 -10.96 -0.33
C ASN A 195 24.43 -12.01 0.81
N GLY A 196 24.22 -13.28 0.46
CA GLY A 196 24.18 -14.39 1.43
C GLY A 196 22.89 -14.54 2.21
N PHE A 197 21.79 -13.96 1.71
CA PHE A 197 20.47 -14.14 2.34
C PHE A 197 19.76 -15.38 1.82
N GLU A 198 19.09 -16.07 2.72
CA GLU A 198 18.02 -16.98 2.36
C GLU A 198 16.78 -16.16 1.98
N VAL A 199 16.24 -16.42 0.79
CA VAL A 199 15.03 -15.78 0.30
C VAL A 199 13.89 -16.78 0.27
N TYR A 200 12.89 -16.56 1.10
CA TYR A 200 11.64 -17.31 1.10
C TYR A 200 10.54 -16.52 0.40
N PHE A 201 9.83 -17.17 -0.52
CA PHE A 201 8.66 -16.61 -1.18
C PHE A 201 7.39 -17.26 -0.61
N PRO A 202 6.76 -16.66 0.43
CA PRO A 202 5.56 -17.22 1.04
C PRO A 202 4.36 -17.17 0.09
N ALA A 203 3.36 -18.01 0.35
CA ALA A 203 2.07 -17.88 -0.29
C ALA A 203 1.52 -16.47 -0.01
N GLN A 204 1.14 -15.75 -1.05
CA GLN A 204 0.71 -14.37 -0.95
C GLN A 204 -0.29 -13.99 -2.04
N LYS A 205 -1.22 -13.11 -1.69
CA LYS A 205 -2.16 -12.44 -2.59
C LYS A 205 -1.73 -10.99 -2.84
N CYS A 206 -2.54 -10.23 -3.59
CA CYS A 206 -2.39 -8.77 -3.64
C CYS A 206 -2.37 -8.18 -2.22
N CYS A 207 -1.63 -7.10 -2.00
CA CYS A 207 -1.59 -6.42 -0.68
C CYS A 207 -2.96 -5.89 -0.23
N GLY A 208 -3.92 -5.77 -1.15
CA GLY A 208 -5.26 -5.28 -0.87
C GLY A 208 -5.46 -3.79 -1.14
N MET A 209 -4.41 -3.03 -1.48
CA MET A 209 -4.54 -1.58 -1.71
C MET A 209 -5.49 -1.22 -2.86
N PRO A 210 -5.47 -1.88 -4.05
CA PRO A 210 -6.42 -1.52 -5.10
C PRO A 210 -7.90 -1.64 -4.68
N PRO A 211 -8.40 -2.77 -4.17
CA PRO A 211 -9.78 -2.86 -3.71
C PRO A 211 -10.08 -1.97 -2.50
N PHE A 212 -9.09 -1.72 -1.62
CA PHE A 212 -9.22 -0.77 -0.51
C PHE A 212 -9.52 0.64 -1.01
N LEU A 213 -8.78 1.11 -2.02
CA LEU A 213 -8.97 2.43 -2.64
C LEU A 213 -10.33 2.58 -3.33
N GLU A 214 -10.87 1.50 -3.86
CA GLU A 214 -12.19 1.49 -4.48
C GLU A 214 -13.33 1.34 -3.46
N GLY A 215 -13.03 0.95 -2.21
CA GLY A 215 -14.00 0.71 -1.15
C GLY A 215 -14.57 -0.72 -1.15
N ASP A 216 -13.98 -1.67 -1.90
CA ASP A 216 -14.37 -3.07 -1.84
C ASP A 216 -13.78 -3.75 -0.60
N ARG A 217 -14.51 -3.61 0.52
CA ARG A 217 -14.12 -4.18 1.81
C ARG A 217 -13.98 -5.70 1.76
N GLN A 218 -14.86 -6.37 1.05
CA GLN A 218 -14.90 -7.83 1.01
C GLN A 218 -13.62 -8.39 0.35
N VAL A 219 -13.25 -7.90 -0.82
CA VAL A 219 -12.06 -8.32 -1.54
C VAL A 219 -10.80 -7.89 -0.80
N THR A 220 -10.78 -6.67 -0.24
CA THR A 220 -9.67 -6.18 0.58
C THR A 220 -9.38 -7.11 1.76
N LEU A 221 -10.40 -7.38 2.58
CA LEU A 221 -10.23 -8.23 3.76
C LEU A 221 -9.86 -9.67 3.40
N HIS A 222 -10.35 -10.19 2.28
CA HIS A 222 -9.96 -11.52 1.79
C HIS A 222 -8.45 -11.58 1.49
N PHE A 223 -7.89 -10.59 0.79
CA PHE A 223 -6.47 -10.56 0.48
C PHE A 223 -5.61 -10.33 1.71
N VAL A 224 -6.00 -9.37 2.54
CA VAL A 224 -5.24 -9.00 3.73
C VAL A 224 -5.20 -10.12 4.77
N ARG A 225 -6.32 -10.79 5.04
CA ARG A 225 -6.35 -11.96 5.96
C ARG A 225 -5.40 -13.04 5.51
N PHE A 226 -5.45 -13.40 4.22
CA PHE A 226 -4.55 -14.39 3.66
C PHE A 226 -3.07 -14.02 3.87
N ASN A 227 -2.72 -12.77 3.55
CA ASN A 227 -1.35 -12.29 3.67
C ASN A 227 -0.89 -12.25 5.14
N VAL A 228 -1.73 -11.74 6.04
CA VAL A 228 -1.38 -11.63 7.47
C VAL A 228 -1.09 -13.00 8.09
N GLU A 229 -1.86 -14.04 7.75
CA GLU A 229 -1.61 -15.40 8.26
C GLU A 229 -0.23 -15.91 7.81
N HIS A 230 0.05 -15.91 6.52
CA HIS A 230 1.30 -16.47 5.99
C HIS A 230 2.55 -15.64 6.32
N LEU A 231 2.39 -14.30 6.38
CA LEU A 231 3.50 -13.42 6.74
C LEU A 231 3.81 -13.47 8.24
N ALA A 232 2.78 -13.57 9.10
CA ALA A 232 2.99 -13.72 10.55
C ALA A 232 3.73 -15.04 10.87
N GLU A 233 3.39 -16.13 10.19
CA GLU A 233 4.12 -17.40 10.28
C GLU A 233 5.60 -17.27 9.87
N ALA A 234 5.88 -16.55 8.79
CA ALA A 234 7.25 -16.32 8.37
C ALA A 234 8.05 -15.50 9.40
N VAL A 235 7.42 -14.47 9.99
CA VAL A 235 8.04 -13.67 11.05
C VAL A 235 8.31 -14.50 12.31
N GLU A 236 7.40 -15.38 12.70
CA GLU A 236 7.60 -16.30 13.84
C GLU A 236 8.82 -17.23 13.66
N GLU A 237 9.17 -17.51 12.42
CA GLU A 237 10.37 -18.28 12.07
C GLU A 237 11.61 -17.37 11.85
N GLY A 238 11.48 -16.07 12.13
CA GLY A 238 12.56 -15.10 12.13
C GLY A 238 12.91 -14.54 10.74
N TYR A 239 11.96 -14.50 9.80
CA TYR A 239 12.13 -13.83 8.53
C TYR A 239 11.69 -12.37 8.64
N ASP A 240 12.50 -11.44 8.12
CA ASP A 240 12.06 -10.08 7.84
C ASP A 240 11.25 -10.05 6.55
N ILE A 241 10.16 -9.29 6.52
CA ILE A 241 9.34 -9.13 5.32
C ILE A 241 9.90 -7.98 4.50
N VAL A 242 10.27 -8.24 3.25
CA VAL A 242 10.78 -7.19 2.34
C VAL A 242 9.85 -7.03 1.14
N CYS A 243 9.42 -5.79 0.89
CA CYS A 243 8.52 -5.41 -0.21
C CYS A 243 9.27 -4.58 -1.26
N SER A 244 9.23 -4.95 -2.53
CA SER A 244 9.78 -4.14 -3.62
C SER A 244 8.80 -3.11 -4.21
N CYS A 245 7.57 -3.07 -3.70
CA CYS A 245 6.55 -2.10 -4.09
C CYS A 245 6.21 -1.20 -2.90
N PRO A 246 6.46 0.13 -2.99
CA PRO A 246 6.16 1.07 -1.91
C PRO A 246 4.70 1.08 -1.47
N THR A 247 3.77 0.79 -2.37
CA THR A 247 2.35 0.64 -2.03
C THR A 247 2.10 -0.59 -1.17
N CYS A 248 2.81 -1.70 -1.43
CA CYS A 248 2.68 -2.92 -0.64
C CYS A 248 3.28 -2.75 0.76
N SER A 249 4.48 -2.15 0.86
CA SER A 249 5.10 -1.88 2.17
C SER A 249 4.27 -0.89 2.99
N TYR A 250 3.74 0.17 2.37
CA TYR A 250 2.83 1.12 3.02
C TYR A 250 1.55 0.45 3.53
N MET A 251 0.93 -0.42 2.72
CA MET A 251 -0.26 -1.17 3.12
C MET A 251 0.01 -2.07 4.32
N LEU A 252 1.06 -2.88 4.27
CA LEU A 252 1.39 -3.86 5.31
C LEU A 252 1.94 -3.21 6.58
N ARG A 253 2.68 -2.11 6.47
CA ARG A 253 3.39 -1.47 7.58
C ARG A 253 2.56 -0.39 8.27
N THR A 254 1.78 0.39 7.50
CA THR A 254 1.10 1.58 8.02
C THR A 254 -0.40 1.42 8.06
N VAL A 255 -1.02 1.07 6.93
CA VAL A 255 -2.49 1.02 6.84
C VAL A 255 -3.06 -0.18 7.62
N LEU A 256 -2.41 -1.32 7.53
CA LEU A 256 -2.82 -2.55 8.20
C LEU A 256 -2.88 -2.43 9.72
N VAL A 257 -1.96 -1.68 10.31
CA VAL A 257 -1.80 -1.58 11.78
C VAL A 257 -2.69 -0.53 12.40
N GLU A 258 -3.41 0.26 11.59
CA GLU A 258 -4.30 1.30 12.09
C GLU A 258 -5.30 0.74 13.12
N GLY A 259 -5.33 1.36 14.30
CA GLY A 259 -6.15 0.93 15.44
C GLY A 259 -5.61 -0.27 16.23
N ALA A 260 -4.74 -1.10 15.65
CA ALA A 260 -4.32 -2.36 16.27
C ALA A 260 -3.64 -2.18 17.63
N TYR A 261 -2.85 -1.13 17.80
CA TYR A 261 -2.21 -0.80 19.09
C TYR A 261 -3.22 -0.38 20.17
N PHE A 262 -4.44 -0.02 19.81
CA PHE A 262 -5.50 0.33 20.76
C PHE A 262 -6.34 -0.87 21.15
N SER A 263 -6.11 -2.04 20.57
CA SER A 263 -6.83 -3.27 20.88
C SER A 263 -6.59 -3.70 22.31
N ARG A 264 -7.57 -4.39 22.87
CA ARG A 264 -7.47 -4.93 24.23
C ARG A 264 -6.30 -5.91 24.33
N GLU A 265 -6.14 -6.78 23.36
CA GLU A 265 -5.09 -7.81 23.30
C GLU A 265 -3.69 -7.19 23.34
N TYR A 266 -3.47 -6.10 22.60
CA TYR A 266 -2.18 -5.42 22.64
C TYR A 266 -1.95 -4.71 23.97
N GLN A 267 -2.97 -4.01 24.49
CA GLN A 267 -2.84 -3.29 25.76
C GLN A 267 -2.57 -4.24 26.94
N GLU A 268 -3.18 -5.41 26.97
CA GLU A 268 -2.88 -6.44 27.95
C GLU A 268 -1.42 -6.95 27.81
N LEU A 269 -0.93 -7.12 26.58
CA LEU A 269 0.45 -7.57 26.30
C LEU A 269 1.51 -6.57 26.82
N VAL A 270 1.27 -5.26 26.70
CA VAL A 270 2.22 -4.22 27.14
C VAL A 270 2.01 -3.77 28.58
N GLY A 271 1.22 -4.48 29.37
CA GLY A 271 0.96 -4.18 30.78
C GLY A 271 0.14 -2.90 30.98
N GLY A 272 -0.86 -2.68 30.14
CA GLY A 272 -1.83 -1.60 30.30
C GLY A 272 -2.71 -1.82 31.55
N ASP A 273 -2.89 -0.78 32.34
CA ASP A 273 -3.71 -0.78 33.56
C ASP A 273 -5.18 -0.43 33.32
N GLY A 274 -5.56 -0.26 32.06
CA GLY A 274 -6.90 0.15 31.64
C GLY A 274 -7.19 1.65 31.75
N LYS A 275 -6.32 2.44 32.39
CA LYS A 275 -6.45 3.90 32.53
C LYS A 275 -5.80 4.64 31.38
N ASP A 276 -4.65 4.13 30.93
CA ASP A 276 -3.87 4.70 29.84
C ASP A 276 -3.78 3.73 28.66
N ILE A 277 -3.60 4.29 27.47
CA ILE A 277 -3.26 3.55 26.25
C ILE A 277 -1.76 3.69 26.02
N LYS A 278 -1.07 2.58 25.87
CA LYS A 278 0.35 2.52 25.56
C LYS A 278 0.54 2.26 24.07
N VAL A 279 1.27 3.13 23.38
CA VAL A 279 1.56 3.03 21.95
C VAL A 279 3.07 3.01 21.76
N PRO A 280 3.61 2.12 20.92
CA PRO A 280 5.05 2.09 20.71
C PRO A 280 5.51 3.30 19.90
N VAL A 281 6.64 3.88 20.31
CA VAL A 281 7.34 4.89 19.51
C VAL A 281 7.81 4.24 18.21
N LYS A 282 7.63 4.96 17.09
CA LYS A 282 8.05 4.50 15.76
C LYS A 282 9.57 4.34 15.72
N ARG A 283 10.03 3.17 15.32
CA ARG A 283 11.45 2.85 15.18
C ARG A 283 11.88 2.83 13.72
N ARG A 284 13.13 3.22 13.50
CA ARG A 284 13.82 2.99 12.23
C ARG A 284 14.49 1.63 12.23
N LEU A 285 14.69 1.07 11.04
CA LEU A 285 15.42 -0.18 10.88
C LEU A 285 16.86 -0.01 11.42
N GLY A 286 17.26 -0.93 12.30
CA GLY A 286 18.57 -0.94 12.93
C GLY A 286 18.70 -0.18 14.24
N GLU A 287 17.65 0.44 14.74
CA GLU A 287 17.62 0.99 16.10
C GLU A 287 17.49 -0.16 17.11
N GLU A 288 18.52 -0.32 17.94
CA GLU A 288 18.59 -1.35 18.98
C GLU A 288 18.07 -0.80 20.34
N GLY A 289 17.69 -1.71 21.24
CA GLY A 289 17.26 -1.37 22.58
C GLY A 289 15.81 -1.75 22.89
N VAL A 290 15.37 -1.41 24.11
CA VAL A 290 13.97 -1.65 24.54
C VAL A 290 13.07 -0.65 23.81
N ARG A 291 11.95 -1.14 23.29
CA ARG A 291 10.99 -0.31 22.59
C ARG A 291 10.32 0.66 23.58
N GLU A 292 10.49 1.93 23.34
CA GLU A 292 9.82 2.96 24.15
C GLU A 292 8.31 2.97 23.85
N LEU A 293 7.53 3.18 24.92
CA LEU A 293 6.07 3.30 24.84
C LEU A 293 5.66 4.68 25.31
N GLU A 294 4.86 5.35 24.50
CA GLU A 294 4.15 6.57 24.91
C GLU A 294 2.82 6.18 25.57
N SER A 295 2.44 6.90 26.62
CA SER A 295 1.19 6.67 27.34
C SER A 295 0.24 7.84 27.14
N PHE A 296 -1.00 7.53 26.76
CA PHE A 296 -2.08 8.50 26.53
C PHE A 296 -3.26 8.20 27.44
N SER A 297 -3.68 9.18 28.25
CA SER A 297 -4.80 9.00 29.17
C SER A 297 -6.14 8.82 28.46
N LYS A 298 -6.83 7.71 28.72
CA LYS A 298 -8.18 7.45 28.21
C LYS A 298 -9.21 8.49 28.67
N ASN A 299 -8.99 9.11 29.82
CA ASN A 299 -9.91 10.11 30.35
C ASN A 299 -9.89 11.42 29.54
N ILE A 300 -8.72 11.77 28.98
CA ILE A 300 -8.55 12.95 28.12
C ILE A 300 -9.06 12.65 26.71
N TYR A 301 -8.75 11.47 26.18
CA TYR A 301 -9.01 11.07 24.79
C TYR A 301 -10.17 10.06 24.67
N LYS A 302 -11.26 10.32 25.39
CA LYS A 302 -12.44 9.43 25.42
C LYS A 302 -12.92 9.07 24.01
N GLY A 303 -12.92 7.78 23.70
CA GLY A 303 -13.46 7.24 22.46
C GLY A 303 -12.59 7.35 21.21
N LEU A 304 -11.38 7.98 21.29
CA LEU A 304 -10.48 8.10 20.16
C LEU A 304 -9.65 6.82 19.91
N PHE A 305 -9.27 6.14 21.00
CA PHE A 305 -8.38 4.97 20.93
C PHE A 305 -9.16 3.67 20.94
N LYS A 306 -9.51 3.18 19.78
CA LYS A 306 -10.24 1.94 19.58
C LYS A 306 -9.72 1.19 18.37
N ASP A 307 -9.76 -0.14 18.41
CA ASP A 307 -9.59 -1.00 17.26
C ASP A 307 -10.95 -1.34 16.65
N ASP A 308 -11.61 -0.36 16.07
CA ASP A 308 -12.90 -0.47 15.39
C ASP A 308 -12.84 -0.06 13.90
N GLY A 309 -11.60 0.10 13.38
CA GLY A 309 -11.35 0.50 12.00
C GLY A 309 -11.53 -0.61 10.98
N TYR A 310 -11.12 -0.33 9.75
CA TYR A 310 -11.33 -1.17 8.58
C TYR A 310 -10.84 -2.62 8.76
N PHE A 311 -9.73 -2.82 9.46
CA PHE A 311 -9.08 -4.13 9.66
C PHE A 311 -9.34 -4.75 11.04
N SER A 312 -10.24 -4.21 11.85
CA SER A 312 -10.53 -4.68 13.22
C SER A 312 -10.98 -6.15 13.30
N SER A 313 -11.49 -6.72 12.20
CA SER A 313 -11.87 -8.14 12.11
C SER A 313 -10.69 -9.10 11.90
N ILE A 314 -9.46 -8.59 11.85
CA ILE A 314 -8.21 -9.35 11.72
C ILE A 314 -7.44 -9.21 13.03
N SER A 315 -6.87 -10.31 13.54
CA SER A 315 -6.11 -10.31 14.81
C SER A 315 -5.16 -9.11 14.91
N PRO A 316 -5.31 -8.23 15.91
CA PRO A 316 -4.47 -7.05 16.08
C PRO A 316 -3.00 -7.42 16.31
N LEU A 317 -2.72 -8.49 17.07
CA LEU A 317 -1.34 -8.93 17.33
C LEU A 317 -0.65 -9.45 16.06
N LYS A 318 -1.37 -10.17 15.18
CA LYS A 318 -0.81 -10.59 13.89
C LYS A 318 -0.59 -9.39 12.96
N ARG A 319 -1.51 -8.41 12.93
CA ARG A 319 -1.33 -7.16 12.16
C ARG A 319 -0.09 -6.41 12.62
N ILE A 320 0.09 -6.24 13.92
CA ILE A 320 1.26 -5.60 14.51
C ILE A 320 2.53 -6.38 14.17
N LYS A 321 2.54 -7.71 14.37
CA LYS A 321 3.67 -8.57 14.04
C LYS A 321 4.13 -8.39 12.58
N VAL A 322 3.20 -8.44 11.64
CA VAL A 322 3.50 -8.22 10.22
C VAL A 322 4.03 -6.82 9.97
N ALA A 323 3.36 -5.80 10.50
CA ALA A 323 3.73 -4.41 10.25
C ALA A 323 5.13 -4.05 10.77
N GLU A 324 5.47 -4.52 11.98
CA GLU A 324 6.73 -4.23 12.64
C GLU A 324 7.94 -4.94 12.00
N ASN A 325 7.70 -6.00 11.24
CA ASN A 325 8.73 -6.76 10.54
C ASN A 325 8.64 -6.59 9.01
N THR A 326 7.90 -5.57 8.53
CA THR A 326 7.80 -5.25 7.10
C THR A 326 8.66 -4.04 6.79
N TYR A 327 9.47 -4.16 5.74
CA TYR A 327 10.40 -3.14 5.28
C TYR A 327 10.24 -2.89 3.78
N ASP A 328 10.43 -1.65 3.36
CA ASP A 328 10.60 -1.34 1.95
C ASP A 328 11.99 -1.82 1.47
N LEU A 329 12.07 -2.31 0.25
CA LEU A 329 13.32 -2.82 -0.34
C LEU A 329 14.45 -1.81 -0.27
N GLY A 330 14.17 -0.55 -0.63
CA GLY A 330 15.18 0.52 -0.60
C GLY A 330 15.67 0.80 0.82
N GLU A 331 14.77 0.83 1.80
CA GLU A 331 15.12 0.99 3.21
C GLU A 331 16.03 -0.16 3.68
N TYR A 332 15.65 -1.39 3.37
CA TYR A 332 16.40 -2.57 3.81
C TYR A 332 17.79 -2.64 3.18
N LEU A 333 17.91 -2.42 1.89
CA LEU A 333 19.19 -2.41 1.20
C LEU A 333 20.08 -1.24 1.65
N ASN A 334 19.50 -0.05 1.89
CA ASN A 334 20.26 1.09 2.41
C ASN A 334 20.76 0.85 3.82
N TYR A 335 19.98 0.19 4.67
CA TYR A 335 20.42 -0.25 5.99
C TYR A 335 21.63 -1.21 5.89
N LEU A 336 21.55 -2.23 5.03
CA LEU A 336 22.67 -3.15 4.80
C LEU A 336 23.93 -2.42 4.26
N HIS A 337 23.72 -1.44 3.39
CA HIS A 337 24.80 -0.60 2.87
C HIS A 337 25.48 0.21 3.98
N GLN A 338 24.72 0.87 4.84
CA GLN A 338 25.24 1.64 5.97
C GLN A 338 25.97 0.76 6.99
N LYS A 339 25.51 -0.46 7.23
CA LYS A 339 26.18 -1.45 8.09
C LYS A 339 27.42 -2.08 7.42
N GLY A 340 27.71 -1.77 6.15
CA GLY A 340 28.81 -2.34 5.41
C GLY A 340 28.67 -3.83 5.08
N THR A 341 27.43 -4.35 5.13
CA THR A 341 27.10 -5.77 4.89
C THR A 341 26.48 -6.02 3.52
N LEU A 342 26.20 -4.98 2.76
CA LEU A 342 25.87 -5.05 1.34
C LEU A 342 27.15 -5.03 0.51
N SER A 343 27.24 -5.91 -0.49
CA SER A 343 28.39 -5.90 -1.41
C SER A 343 28.53 -4.54 -2.10
N LYS A 344 29.77 -4.06 -2.18
CA LYS A 344 30.13 -2.82 -2.86
C LYS A 344 30.62 -3.06 -4.29
N ASP A 345 30.66 -4.31 -4.73
CA ASP A 345 31.08 -4.70 -6.08
C ASP A 345 29.93 -4.45 -7.06
N LEU A 346 29.69 -3.16 -7.34
CA LEU A 346 28.66 -2.71 -8.26
C LEU A 346 29.27 -2.49 -9.65
N GLY A 347 28.71 -3.19 -10.64
CA GLY A 347 29.01 -2.94 -12.04
C GLY A 347 28.60 -1.54 -12.48
N ALA A 348 29.39 -0.95 -13.40
CA ALA A 348 29.07 0.38 -13.94
C ALA A 348 27.81 0.33 -14.83
N VAL A 349 26.87 1.23 -14.57
CA VAL A 349 25.67 1.44 -15.41
C VAL A 349 25.74 2.85 -15.98
N GLN A 350 26.02 2.96 -17.29
CA GLN A 350 26.11 4.25 -17.97
C GLN A 350 24.73 4.79 -18.30
N GLY A 351 24.42 5.99 -17.89
CA GLY A 351 23.17 6.65 -18.27
C GLY A 351 22.69 7.73 -17.31
N ARG A 352 21.63 8.41 -17.76
CA ARG A 352 20.89 9.40 -16.96
C ARG A 352 19.57 8.79 -16.53
N MET A 353 19.23 8.89 -15.26
CA MET A 353 17.99 8.38 -14.69
C MET A 353 17.24 9.52 -14.00
N ALA A 354 15.95 9.64 -14.27
CA ALA A 354 15.07 10.53 -13.51
C ALA A 354 14.47 9.77 -12.32
N TYR A 355 14.57 10.34 -11.13
CA TYR A 355 14.01 9.78 -9.91
C TYR A 355 12.79 10.58 -9.45
N TYR A 356 11.69 9.88 -9.21
CA TYR A 356 10.48 10.40 -8.60
C TYR A 356 10.08 9.53 -7.41
N PRO A 357 10.13 10.02 -6.16
CA PRO A 357 9.72 9.24 -4.99
C PRO A 357 8.20 9.04 -5.00
N PRO A 358 7.71 7.79 -5.01
CA PRO A 358 6.27 7.51 -4.97
C PRO A 358 5.62 8.03 -3.69
N CYS A 359 4.35 8.46 -3.78
CA CYS A 359 3.61 8.99 -2.63
C CYS A 359 3.66 8.05 -1.41
N HIS A 360 3.39 6.75 -1.61
CA HIS A 360 3.40 5.78 -0.53
C HIS A 360 4.80 5.46 0.03
N LEU A 361 5.87 5.81 -0.67
CA LEU A 361 7.22 5.75 -0.11
C LEU A 361 7.45 6.92 0.86
N ARG A 362 7.01 8.12 0.47
CA ARG A 362 7.12 9.33 1.30
C ARG A 362 6.35 9.21 2.60
N GLU A 363 5.13 8.64 2.54
CA GLU A 363 4.28 8.41 3.71
C GLU A 363 4.87 7.47 4.78
N GLN A 364 5.85 6.66 4.40
CA GLN A 364 6.53 5.78 5.35
C GLN A 364 7.59 6.50 6.18
N GLU A 365 7.96 7.74 5.83
CA GLU A 365 8.96 8.58 6.53
C GLU A 365 10.35 7.91 6.64
N ILE A 366 10.69 7.07 5.67
CA ILE A 366 11.96 6.34 5.61
C ILE A 366 13.05 7.11 4.84
N GLY A 367 12.82 8.38 4.52
CA GLY A 367 13.73 9.20 3.73
C GLY A 367 13.72 8.84 2.24
N GLN A 368 14.88 8.88 1.61
CA GLN A 368 15.04 8.62 0.17
C GLN A 368 16.04 7.48 -0.12
N PRO A 369 15.80 6.27 0.40
CA PRO A 369 16.77 5.20 0.40
C PRO A 369 17.18 4.74 -1.01
N TYR A 370 16.27 4.80 -1.98
CA TYR A 370 16.59 4.46 -3.37
C TYR A 370 17.54 5.48 -4.01
N MET A 371 17.37 6.77 -3.69
CA MET A 371 18.25 7.81 -4.21
C MET A 371 19.68 7.61 -3.72
N ASP A 372 19.84 7.28 -2.43
CA ASP A 372 21.16 7.07 -1.83
C ASP A 372 21.86 5.84 -2.44
N LEU A 373 21.13 4.74 -2.62
CA LEU A 373 21.64 3.53 -3.27
C LEU A 373 22.02 3.76 -4.74
N LEU A 374 21.15 4.45 -5.50
CA LEU A 374 21.37 4.69 -6.94
C LEU A 374 22.56 5.61 -7.21
N LYS A 375 22.83 6.59 -6.33
CA LYS A 375 24.03 7.45 -6.42
C LYS A 375 25.33 6.66 -6.26
N GLY A 376 25.29 5.51 -5.58
CA GLY A 376 26.42 4.61 -5.41
C GLY A 376 26.80 3.79 -6.65
N ILE A 377 25.95 3.76 -7.70
CA ILE A 377 26.19 2.98 -8.90
C ILE A 377 27.14 3.74 -9.84
N PRO A 378 28.33 3.18 -10.19
CA PRO A 378 29.28 3.85 -11.05
C PRO A 378 28.73 4.15 -12.45
N GLY A 379 28.96 5.35 -12.98
CA GLY A 379 28.54 5.78 -14.32
C GLY A 379 27.08 6.23 -14.44
N MET A 380 26.29 6.16 -13.36
CA MET A 380 24.92 6.63 -13.34
C MET A 380 24.82 8.10 -12.91
N THR A 381 24.08 8.90 -13.67
CA THR A 381 23.69 10.26 -13.27
C THR A 381 22.22 10.27 -12.88
N LEU A 382 21.94 10.70 -11.64
CA LEU A 382 20.59 10.74 -11.10
C LEU A 382 20.06 12.17 -11.08
N GLU A 383 18.93 12.40 -11.72
CA GLU A 383 18.18 13.65 -11.68
C GLU A 383 16.88 13.47 -10.90
N VAL A 384 16.66 14.29 -9.89
CA VAL A 384 15.40 14.29 -9.13
C VAL A 384 14.39 15.20 -9.82
N ILE A 385 13.19 14.68 -10.08
CA ILE A 385 12.11 15.46 -10.69
C ILE A 385 11.67 16.54 -9.71
N SER A 386 11.74 17.82 -10.11
CA SER A 386 11.31 18.96 -9.30
C SER A 386 9.81 18.89 -8.98
N GLY A 387 9.43 19.31 -7.77
CA GLY A 387 8.04 19.23 -7.30
C GLY A 387 7.62 17.84 -6.83
N ALA A 388 8.56 16.89 -6.69
CA ALA A 388 8.32 15.56 -6.15
C ALA A 388 8.34 15.49 -4.61
N PHE A 389 8.52 16.63 -3.93
CA PHE A 389 8.66 16.73 -2.47
C PHE A 389 7.67 17.73 -1.90
#